data_cb7d99baf47fe8d416a66ababa6e27d2
#
_entry.id   cb7d99baf47fe8d416a66ababa6e27d2
#
_cell.length_a   1.000
_cell.length_b   1.000
_cell.length_c   1.000
_cell.angle_alpha   90.00
_cell.angle_beta   90.00
_cell.angle_gamma   90.00
#
_symmetry.space_group_name_H-M   'P 1'
#
loop_
_entity.id
_entity.type
_entity.pdbx_description
1 polymer ?
#
loop_
_entity_poly.entity_id
_entity_poly.type
_entity_poly.pdbx_seq_one_letter_code
_entity_poly.pdbx_strand_id
1 'polypeptide(L)'
;GELEFAMVQVPSVLPRIVEIPSAADEDRKVILLEEIIERNIQSLFLNYDIITAHPFRIMRNADLSIDEEEAEDLLVEIEKQLKKRQWGEVIRLEVEEKVDKRLLKILKRELNLHSADIFEIAGPLDLTFLMKMYGLDGFDHLKVPPYTPQPVPALMNDDDIFTNIRKGDILLHHPYQTFDPVVDFVRTAARDSRVLAIKQTLYRVSGHSPIIAALAEAAENGKQVSVLVELKARFDEENNIIWAKKLEKAGCHVIYGLLGLKTHSKITLVVRREEDGIRRYVHLGTGNYNDSTAKLYTDCGMMTCNPQIGED
;
A
#
# COMPACT_ATOMS: atom_id res chain seq x y z
N GLY A 1 -9.61 -36.48 32.45
CA GLY A 1 -9.70 -35.02 32.45
C GLY A 1 -10.58 -34.54 31.30
N GLU A 2 -11.16 -33.40 31.44
CA GLU A 2 -11.94 -32.74 30.37
C GLU A 2 -10.98 -32.16 29.33
N LEU A 3 -11.36 -32.28 28.05
CA LEU A 3 -10.55 -31.69 26.96
C LEU A 3 -10.90 -30.24 26.79
N GLU A 4 -9.90 -29.39 26.84
CA GLU A 4 -10.04 -27.95 26.59
C GLU A 4 -9.33 -27.55 25.31
N PHE A 5 -9.82 -26.48 24.68
CA PHE A 5 -9.28 -25.90 23.46
C PHE A 5 -8.77 -24.49 23.75
N ALA A 6 -7.57 -24.18 23.28
CA ALA A 6 -6.98 -22.86 23.39
C ALA A 6 -6.35 -22.43 22.07
N MET A 7 -6.29 -21.12 21.84
CA MET A 7 -5.62 -20.52 20.70
C MET A 7 -4.54 -19.55 21.20
N VAL A 8 -3.37 -19.62 20.59
CA VAL A 8 -2.25 -18.70 20.82
C VAL A 8 -1.99 -17.93 19.55
N GLN A 9 -2.04 -16.60 19.64
CA GLN A 9 -1.71 -15.76 18.50
C GLN A 9 -0.20 -15.72 18.30
N VAL A 10 0.27 -15.97 17.07
CA VAL A 10 1.65 -15.73 16.67
C VAL A 10 1.85 -14.21 16.56
N PRO A 11 2.68 -13.57 17.39
CA PRO A 11 2.76 -12.12 17.48
C PRO A 11 3.49 -11.53 16.28
N SER A 12 2.85 -10.60 15.58
CA SER A 12 3.43 -9.90 14.41
C SER A 12 4.56 -8.92 14.77
N VAL A 13 4.69 -8.55 16.04
CA VAL A 13 5.77 -7.66 16.53
C VAL A 13 7.13 -8.36 16.59
N LEU A 14 7.15 -9.70 16.62
CA LEU A 14 8.37 -10.49 16.58
C LEU A 14 8.71 -10.89 15.13
N PRO A 15 9.99 -11.04 14.79
CA PRO A 15 10.39 -11.55 13.49
C PRO A 15 9.91 -13.00 13.35
N ARG A 16 9.23 -13.30 12.24
CA ARG A 16 8.73 -14.66 11.98
C ARG A 16 9.84 -15.62 11.58
N ILE A 17 10.91 -15.12 10.93
CA ILE A 17 12.12 -15.87 10.62
C ILE A 17 13.12 -15.63 11.75
N VAL A 18 13.52 -16.67 12.42
CA VAL A 18 14.53 -16.62 13.50
C VAL A 18 15.76 -17.41 13.03
N GLU A 19 16.90 -16.73 12.97
CA GLU A 19 18.16 -17.39 12.62
C GLU A 19 18.67 -18.22 13.81
N ILE A 20 19.06 -19.47 13.52
CA ILE A 20 19.66 -20.34 14.50
C ILE A 20 21.18 -20.09 14.45
N PRO A 21 21.83 -19.77 15.61
CA PRO A 21 23.27 -19.63 15.63
C PRO A 21 23.97 -20.88 15.10
N SER A 22 24.86 -20.69 14.12
CA SER A 22 25.69 -21.73 13.53
C SER A 22 27.14 -21.30 13.50
N ALA A 23 28.09 -22.26 13.38
CA ALA A 23 29.49 -21.94 13.21
C ALA A 23 29.72 -21.22 11.87
N ALA A 24 30.80 -20.44 11.77
CA ALA A 24 31.04 -19.54 10.63
C ALA A 24 31.12 -20.21 9.25
N ASP A 25 31.42 -21.53 9.21
CA ASP A 25 31.54 -22.32 7.98
C ASP A 25 30.34 -23.26 7.74
N GLU A 26 29.25 -23.15 8.53
CA GLU A 26 28.06 -23.96 8.35
C GLU A 26 26.99 -23.23 7.55
N ASP A 27 26.09 -24.01 6.94
CA ASP A 27 24.87 -23.48 6.30
C ASP A 27 24.05 -22.66 7.28
N ARG A 28 23.55 -21.53 6.85
CA ARG A 28 22.64 -20.71 7.67
C ARG A 28 21.32 -21.44 7.85
N LYS A 29 20.88 -21.55 9.08
CA LYS A 29 19.65 -22.25 9.48
C LYS A 29 18.67 -21.26 10.03
N VAL A 30 17.42 -21.39 9.61
CA VAL A 30 16.32 -20.56 10.13
C VAL A 30 15.19 -21.45 10.62
N ILE A 31 14.44 -20.96 11.59
CA ILE A 31 13.23 -21.57 12.10
C ILE A 31 12.11 -20.52 12.08
N LEU A 32 10.89 -20.94 11.85
CA LEU A 32 9.73 -20.05 11.91
C LEU A 32 9.25 -19.88 13.37
N LEU A 33 8.77 -18.69 13.69
CA LEU A 33 8.32 -18.33 15.03
C LEU A 33 7.22 -19.25 15.53
N GLU A 34 6.28 -19.65 14.70
CA GLU A 34 5.23 -20.61 15.03
C GLU A 34 5.78 -21.95 15.46
N GLU A 35 6.87 -22.44 14.86
CA GLU A 35 7.50 -23.70 15.28
C GLU A 35 8.18 -23.58 16.65
N ILE A 36 8.75 -22.40 16.94
CA ILE A 36 9.31 -22.13 18.27
C ILE A 36 8.22 -22.13 19.33
N ILE A 37 7.08 -21.48 19.03
CA ILE A 37 5.92 -21.43 19.92
C ILE A 37 5.39 -22.85 20.15
N GLU A 38 5.16 -23.61 19.09
CA GLU A 38 4.66 -24.97 19.18
C GLU A 38 5.54 -25.88 20.06
N ARG A 39 6.85 -25.83 19.87
CA ARG A 39 7.81 -26.61 20.66
C ARG A 39 7.88 -26.21 22.14
N ASN A 40 7.50 -24.97 22.46
CA ASN A 40 7.52 -24.43 23.81
C ASN A 40 6.12 -24.16 24.37
N ILE A 41 5.07 -24.64 23.71
CA ILE A 41 3.69 -24.35 24.05
C ILE A 41 3.33 -24.71 25.50
N GLN A 42 3.95 -25.76 26.05
CA GLN A 42 3.75 -26.18 27.43
C GLN A 42 4.09 -25.06 28.45
N SER A 43 5.04 -24.20 28.15
CA SER A 43 5.40 -23.09 29.04
C SER A 43 4.33 -22.00 29.12
N LEU A 44 3.41 -21.94 28.18
CA LEU A 44 2.27 -21.02 28.19
C LEU A 44 1.08 -21.56 28.99
N PHE A 45 1.04 -22.89 29.26
CA PHE A 45 -0.09 -23.57 29.90
C PHE A 45 0.39 -24.43 31.06
N LEU A 46 0.84 -23.79 32.15
CA LEU A 46 1.53 -24.43 33.26
C LEU A 46 0.71 -25.51 34.02
N ASN A 47 -0.62 -25.42 33.97
CA ASN A 47 -1.51 -26.34 34.71
C ASN A 47 -2.27 -27.31 33.80
N TYR A 48 -1.85 -27.44 32.55
CA TYR A 48 -2.48 -28.29 31.57
C TYR A 48 -1.45 -29.21 30.92
N ASP A 49 -1.88 -30.43 30.59
CA ASP A 49 -1.08 -31.35 29.78
C ASP A 49 -1.44 -31.11 28.30
N ILE A 50 -0.49 -30.64 27.53
CA ILE A 50 -0.71 -30.40 26.10
C ILE A 50 -0.75 -31.72 25.35
N ILE A 51 -1.87 -31.99 24.72
CA ILE A 51 -2.07 -33.21 23.93
C ILE A 51 -1.54 -33.05 22.51
N THR A 52 -1.82 -31.89 21.90
CA THR A 52 -1.37 -31.56 20.56
C THR A 52 -1.44 -30.05 20.35
N ALA A 53 -0.59 -29.53 19.48
CA ALA A 53 -0.59 -28.15 19.03
C ALA A 53 -0.31 -28.12 17.52
N HIS A 54 -0.99 -27.28 16.79
CA HIS A 54 -0.82 -27.12 15.34
C HIS A 54 -1.05 -25.67 14.95
N PRO A 55 -0.22 -25.09 14.08
CA PRO A 55 -0.49 -23.79 13.52
C PRO A 55 -1.67 -23.84 12.54
N PHE A 56 -2.40 -22.75 12.48
CA PHE A 56 -3.44 -22.54 11.49
C PHE A 56 -3.48 -21.07 11.06
N ARG A 57 -4.06 -20.82 9.91
CA ARG A 57 -4.27 -19.48 9.38
C ARG A 57 -5.71 -19.32 8.92
N ILE A 58 -6.32 -18.22 9.25
CA ILE A 58 -7.63 -17.85 8.73
C ILE A 58 -7.52 -16.64 7.79
N MET A 59 -8.38 -16.63 6.78
CA MET A 59 -8.62 -15.45 5.96
C MET A 59 -10.08 -15.05 6.12
N ARG A 60 -10.31 -13.78 6.39
CA ARG A 60 -11.64 -13.22 6.53
C ARG A 60 -12.04 -12.48 5.26
N ASN A 61 -13.33 -12.45 4.99
CA ASN A 61 -13.85 -11.59 3.93
C ASN A 61 -13.48 -10.14 4.22
N ALA A 62 -12.76 -9.54 3.30
CA ALA A 62 -12.28 -8.16 3.39
C ALA A 62 -13.02 -7.23 2.42
N ASP A 63 -14.01 -7.73 1.68
CA ASP A 63 -14.79 -6.90 0.79
C ASP A 63 -15.68 -5.94 1.58
N LEU A 64 -15.71 -4.69 1.14
CA LEU A 64 -16.58 -3.67 1.69
C LEU A 64 -17.89 -3.70 0.89
N SER A 65 -18.98 -4.07 1.54
CA SER A 65 -20.32 -3.92 0.99
C SER A 65 -20.89 -2.58 1.44
N ILE A 66 -20.78 -1.58 0.58
CA ILE A 66 -21.29 -0.23 0.84
C ILE A 66 -22.33 0.08 -0.20
N ASP A 67 -23.52 0.46 0.26
CA ASP A 67 -24.50 1.12 -0.61
C ASP A 67 -24.12 2.60 -0.69
N GLU A 68 -23.54 2.97 -1.83
CA GLU A 68 -23.03 4.33 -2.06
C GLU A 68 -24.18 5.32 -2.30
N GLU A 69 -25.33 4.84 -2.78
CA GLU A 69 -26.49 5.68 -3.07
C GLU A 69 -27.21 6.10 -1.77
N GLU A 70 -27.17 5.24 -0.75
CA GLU A 70 -27.78 5.51 0.57
C GLU A 70 -26.81 6.17 1.55
N ALA A 71 -25.51 6.23 1.27
CA ALA A 71 -24.52 6.80 2.16
C ALA A 71 -24.55 8.34 2.13
N GLU A 72 -24.99 8.96 3.21
CA GLU A 72 -24.92 10.43 3.38
C GLU A 72 -23.46 10.94 3.40
N ASP A 73 -22.54 10.14 3.97
CA ASP A 73 -21.10 10.41 4.02
C ASP A 73 -20.34 9.11 3.75
N LEU A 74 -19.79 9.00 2.55
CA LEU A 74 -19.05 7.82 2.10
C LEU A 74 -17.83 7.53 2.97
N LEU A 75 -17.11 8.57 3.44
CA LEU A 75 -15.95 8.41 4.30
C LEU A 75 -16.31 7.76 5.63
N VAL A 76 -17.37 8.26 6.27
CA VAL A 76 -17.87 7.71 7.55
C VAL A 76 -18.33 6.27 7.38
N GLU A 77 -19.02 5.96 6.28
CA GLU A 77 -19.46 4.59 6.04
C GLU A 77 -18.33 3.63 5.80
N ILE A 78 -17.29 4.03 5.03
CA ILE A 78 -16.07 3.23 4.85
C ILE A 78 -15.37 3.00 6.20
N GLU A 79 -15.25 4.02 7.06
CA GLU A 79 -14.66 3.86 8.40
C GLU A 79 -15.42 2.83 9.26
N LYS A 80 -16.75 2.84 9.21
CA LYS A 80 -17.56 1.83 9.91
C LYS A 80 -17.32 0.42 9.36
N GLN A 81 -17.28 0.28 8.05
CA GLN A 81 -17.05 -1.02 7.40
C GLN A 81 -15.64 -1.55 7.67
N LEU A 82 -14.63 -0.69 7.69
CA LEU A 82 -13.26 -1.06 8.05
C LEU A 82 -13.18 -1.62 9.48
N LYS A 83 -13.88 -1.00 10.44
CA LYS A 83 -13.97 -1.53 11.81
C LYS A 83 -14.65 -2.89 11.88
N LYS A 84 -15.65 -3.15 11.03
CA LYS A 84 -16.32 -4.46 10.95
C LYS A 84 -15.47 -5.53 10.24
N ARG A 85 -14.54 -5.15 9.37
CA ARG A 85 -13.71 -6.07 8.57
C ARG A 85 -12.94 -7.08 9.43
N GLN A 86 -12.44 -6.68 10.59
CA GLN A 86 -11.75 -7.58 11.53
C GLN A 86 -12.66 -8.71 12.07
N TRP A 87 -14.00 -8.53 11.98
CA TRP A 87 -15.02 -9.49 12.38
C TRP A 87 -15.74 -10.13 11.19
N GLY A 88 -15.24 -9.88 9.98
CA GLY A 88 -15.77 -10.46 8.76
C GLY A 88 -15.80 -12.00 8.80
N GLU A 89 -16.71 -12.58 8.05
CA GLU A 89 -16.83 -14.02 7.91
C GLU A 89 -15.49 -14.65 7.51
N VAL A 90 -15.13 -15.77 8.13
CA VAL A 90 -13.94 -16.54 7.71
C VAL A 90 -14.29 -17.28 6.42
N ILE A 91 -13.54 -17.01 5.37
CA ILE A 91 -13.74 -17.58 4.03
C ILE A 91 -12.69 -18.63 3.65
N ARG A 92 -11.63 -18.77 4.48
CA ARG A 92 -10.59 -19.75 4.26
C ARG A 92 -9.90 -20.11 5.58
N LEU A 93 -9.69 -21.39 5.80
CA LEU A 93 -8.86 -21.96 6.86
C LEU A 93 -7.72 -22.76 6.23
N GLU A 94 -6.49 -22.41 6.55
CA GLU A 94 -5.31 -23.20 6.22
C GLU A 94 -4.79 -23.88 7.47
N VAL A 95 -4.50 -25.16 7.37
CA VAL A 95 -3.96 -26.00 8.43
C VAL A 95 -2.80 -26.85 7.90
N GLU A 96 -1.95 -27.32 8.78
CA GLU A 96 -0.91 -28.28 8.40
C GLU A 96 -1.50 -29.58 7.87
N GLU A 97 -0.73 -30.22 6.98
CA GLU A 97 -0.97 -31.57 6.56
C GLU A 97 -0.96 -32.52 7.76
N LYS A 98 -1.76 -33.21 8.26
CA LYS A 98 -1.80 -34.04 9.46
C LYS A 98 -2.25 -33.32 10.74
N VAL A 99 -2.94 -32.20 10.61
CA VAL A 99 -3.59 -31.57 11.76
C VAL A 99 -4.47 -32.56 12.53
N ASP A 100 -4.51 -32.46 13.86
CA ASP A 100 -5.38 -33.27 14.68
C ASP A 100 -6.85 -33.04 14.30
N LYS A 101 -7.55 -34.13 13.97
CA LYS A 101 -8.95 -34.08 13.48
C LYS A 101 -9.92 -33.48 14.52
N ARG A 102 -9.58 -33.55 15.82
CA ARG A 102 -10.39 -32.97 16.90
C ARG A 102 -10.28 -31.44 16.87
N LEU A 103 -9.06 -30.95 16.71
CA LEU A 103 -8.83 -29.50 16.55
C LEU A 103 -9.51 -28.98 15.28
N LEU A 104 -9.34 -29.66 14.17
CA LEU A 104 -9.98 -29.27 12.91
C LEU A 104 -11.51 -29.22 13.02
N LYS A 105 -12.11 -30.21 13.74
CA LYS A 105 -13.55 -30.22 13.98
C LYS A 105 -14.03 -29.03 14.81
N ILE A 106 -13.24 -28.63 15.83
CA ILE A 106 -13.53 -27.46 16.65
C ILE A 106 -13.44 -26.18 15.80
N LEU A 107 -12.32 -25.97 15.10
CA LEU A 107 -12.12 -24.81 14.23
C LEU A 107 -13.23 -24.70 13.19
N LYS A 108 -13.58 -25.79 12.54
CA LYS A 108 -14.67 -25.81 11.53
C LYS A 108 -16.00 -25.35 12.12
N ARG A 109 -16.34 -25.81 13.33
CA ARG A 109 -17.58 -25.44 14.01
C ARG A 109 -17.57 -23.99 14.47
N GLU A 110 -16.53 -23.58 15.19
CA GLU A 110 -16.43 -22.24 15.78
C GLU A 110 -16.30 -21.13 14.72
N LEU A 111 -15.69 -21.44 13.58
CA LEU A 111 -15.54 -20.50 12.46
C LEU A 111 -16.64 -20.62 11.41
N ASN A 112 -17.63 -21.53 11.62
CA ASN A 112 -18.75 -21.76 10.71
C ASN A 112 -18.32 -22.07 9.26
N LEU A 113 -17.35 -22.97 9.07
CA LEU A 113 -16.74 -23.25 7.77
C LEU A 113 -17.36 -24.46 7.08
N HIS A 114 -17.42 -24.39 5.76
CA HIS A 114 -17.67 -25.57 4.93
C HIS A 114 -16.36 -26.32 4.66
N SER A 115 -16.47 -27.60 4.29
CA SER A 115 -15.28 -28.41 3.99
C SER A 115 -14.49 -27.87 2.77
N ALA A 116 -15.14 -27.17 1.87
CA ALA A 116 -14.52 -26.53 0.70
C ALA A 116 -13.61 -25.35 1.07
N ASP A 117 -13.79 -24.77 2.28
CA ASP A 117 -13.04 -23.60 2.74
C ASP A 117 -11.78 -23.99 3.52
N ILE A 118 -11.53 -25.30 3.69
CA ILE A 118 -10.44 -25.85 4.49
C ILE A 118 -9.36 -26.41 3.57
N PHE A 119 -8.12 -25.95 3.76
CA PHE A 119 -6.97 -26.32 2.96
C PHE A 119 -5.89 -26.92 3.85
N GLU A 120 -5.54 -28.18 3.60
CA GLU A 120 -4.38 -28.82 4.22
C GLU A 120 -3.13 -28.50 3.40
N ILE A 121 -2.14 -27.91 4.06
CA ILE A 121 -0.92 -27.40 3.42
C ILE A 121 0.27 -28.27 3.83
N ALA A 122 0.94 -28.86 2.86
CA ALA A 122 2.18 -29.59 3.06
C ALA A 122 3.37 -28.60 3.07
N GLY A 123 3.61 -27.97 4.19
CA GLY A 123 4.67 -26.98 4.38
C GLY A 123 4.24 -25.79 5.25
N PRO A 124 5.06 -24.74 5.30
CA PRO A 124 4.73 -23.56 6.10
C PRO A 124 3.46 -22.88 5.62
N LEU A 125 2.62 -22.46 6.54
CA LEU A 125 1.47 -21.62 6.25
C LEU A 125 1.93 -20.19 5.92
N ASP A 126 1.13 -19.45 5.14
CA ASP A 126 1.40 -18.05 4.83
C ASP A 126 2.82 -17.77 4.32
N LEU A 127 3.06 -18.02 3.06
CA LEU A 127 4.38 -17.84 2.43
C LEU A 127 4.85 -16.38 2.29
N THR A 128 4.12 -15.40 2.81
CA THR A 128 4.53 -13.99 2.75
C THR A 128 5.86 -13.71 3.46
N PHE A 129 6.26 -14.57 4.40
CA PHE A 129 7.56 -14.47 5.07
C PHE A 129 8.75 -14.60 4.10
N LEU A 130 8.58 -15.24 2.94
CA LEU A 130 9.64 -15.40 1.95
C LEU A 130 10.15 -14.04 1.43
N MET A 131 9.32 -12.99 1.43
CA MET A 131 9.76 -11.63 1.09
C MET A 131 10.82 -11.11 2.09
N LYS A 132 10.66 -11.42 3.38
CA LYS A 132 11.65 -11.08 4.41
C LYS A 132 12.88 -11.99 4.31
N MET A 133 12.69 -13.25 3.97
CA MET A 133 13.79 -14.19 3.74
C MET A 133 14.69 -13.73 2.58
N TYR A 134 14.11 -13.20 1.50
CA TYR A 134 14.87 -12.58 0.41
C TYR A 134 15.77 -11.43 0.89
N GLY A 135 15.37 -10.72 1.95
CA GLY A 135 16.11 -9.61 2.55
C GLY A 135 17.27 -10.01 3.47
N LEU A 136 17.50 -11.31 3.73
CA LEU A 136 18.61 -11.74 4.58
C LEU A 136 19.97 -11.33 3.99
N ASP A 137 20.87 -10.88 4.88
CA ASP A 137 22.22 -10.47 4.51
C ASP A 137 23.09 -11.68 4.10
N GLY A 138 24.11 -11.44 3.29
CA GLY A 138 25.07 -12.46 2.87
C GLY A 138 24.67 -13.28 1.64
N PHE A 139 23.48 -13.03 1.06
CA PHE A 139 22.97 -13.71 -0.11
C PHE A 139 22.86 -12.81 -1.36
N ASP A 140 23.64 -11.73 -1.42
CA ASP A 140 23.53 -10.75 -2.50
C ASP A 140 23.92 -11.35 -3.86
N HIS A 141 24.78 -12.37 -3.87
CA HIS A 141 25.16 -13.14 -5.06
C HIS A 141 23.99 -13.95 -5.67
N LEU A 142 22.91 -14.20 -4.90
CA LEU A 142 21.69 -14.88 -5.36
C LEU A 142 20.59 -13.90 -5.78
N LYS A 143 20.82 -12.60 -5.60
CA LYS A 143 19.82 -11.56 -5.90
C LYS A 143 20.14 -10.90 -7.24
N VAL A 144 19.10 -10.43 -7.92
CA VAL A 144 19.30 -9.55 -9.06
C VAL A 144 19.95 -8.26 -8.55
N PRO A 145 21.06 -7.78 -9.16
CA PRO A 145 21.68 -6.55 -8.73
C PRO A 145 20.66 -5.39 -8.72
N PRO A 146 20.60 -4.61 -7.64
CA PRO A 146 19.76 -3.43 -7.62
C PRO A 146 20.26 -2.46 -8.68
N TYR A 147 19.32 -1.84 -9.37
CA TYR A 147 19.67 -0.87 -10.36
C TYR A 147 19.32 0.55 -9.92
N THR A 148 20.17 1.51 -10.24
CA THR A 148 19.98 2.89 -9.85
C THR A 148 19.17 3.63 -10.90
N PRO A 149 17.97 4.16 -10.58
CA PRO A 149 17.21 4.97 -11.51
C PRO A 149 18.03 6.16 -12.02
N GLN A 150 17.99 6.37 -13.32
CA GLN A 150 18.74 7.44 -13.96
C GLN A 150 17.96 8.76 -13.92
N PRO A 151 18.64 9.90 -13.88
CA PRO A 151 17.99 11.19 -14.03
C PRO A 151 17.36 11.32 -15.43
N VAL A 152 16.40 12.23 -15.56
CA VAL A 152 15.73 12.53 -16.83
C VAL A 152 16.56 13.56 -17.59
N PRO A 153 17.13 13.26 -18.77
CA PRO A 153 18.06 14.16 -19.46
C PRO A 153 17.50 15.56 -19.75
N ALA A 154 16.22 15.65 -20.09
CA ALA A 154 15.55 16.93 -20.35
C ALA A 154 15.45 17.85 -19.11
N LEU A 155 15.68 17.32 -17.90
CA LEU A 155 15.60 18.03 -16.63
C LEU A 155 16.96 18.19 -15.95
N MET A 156 18.06 17.88 -16.63
CA MET A 156 19.44 17.98 -16.10
C MET A 156 20.09 19.35 -16.36
N ASN A 157 19.30 20.39 -16.50
CA ASN A 157 19.76 21.75 -16.69
C ASN A 157 19.32 22.65 -15.50
N ASP A 158 19.76 23.92 -15.52
CA ASP A 158 19.45 24.88 -14.45
C ASP A 158 18.06 25.53 -14.56
N ASP A 159 17.29 25.19 -15.61
CA ASP A 159 15.95 25.74 -15.79
C ASP A 159 14.93 25.08 -14.83
N ASP A 160 13.93 25.87 -14.44
CA ASP A 160 12.80 25.31 -13.68
C ASP A 160 11.99 24.30 -14.53
N ILE A 161 11.26 23.44 -13.84
CA ILE A 161 10.51 22.35 -14.49
C ILE A 161 9.46 22.86 -15.49
N PHE A 162 8.82 23.99 -15.23
CA PHE A 162 7.82 24.56 -16.13
C PHE A 162 8.47 25.08 -17.42
N THR A 163 9.64 25.70 -17.31
CA THR A 163 10.44 26.12 -18.46
C THR A 163 10.85 24.95 -19.32
N ASN A 164 11.26 23.83 -18.71
CA ASN A 164 11.63 22.63 -19.45
C ASN A 164 10.41 22.02 -20.17
N ILE A 165 9.25 21.93 -19.52
CA ILE A 165 8.02 21.43 -20.16
C ILE A 165 7.57 22.32 -21.32
N ARG A 166 7.80 23.62 -21.26
CA ARG A 166 7.52 24.55 -22.38
C ARG A 166 8.39 24.31 -23.62
N LYS A 167 9.59 23.79 -23.44
CA LYS A 167 10.48 23.46 -24.56
C LYS A 167 10.02 22.22 -25.35
N GLY A 168 9.25 21.33 -24.71
CA GLY A 168 8.70 20.13 -25.31
C GLY A 168 8.20 19.14 -24.27
N ASP A 169 7.40 18.20 -24.72
CA ASP A 169 6.88 17.12 -23.87
C ASP A 169 8.03 16.28 -23.31
N ILE A 170 7.92 15.89 -22.03
CA ILE A 170 8.93 15.10 -21.33
C ILE A 170 8.33 13.74 -21.00
N LEU A 171 8.88 12.69 -21.62
CA LEU A 171 8.52 11.31 -21.31
C LEU A 171 9.33 10.81 -20.11
N LEU A 172 8.66 10.15 -19.18
CA LEU A 172 9.21 9.50 -18.01
C LEU A 172 8.99 7.98 -18.10
N HIS A 173 10.01 7.20 -17.75
CA HIS A 173 9.94 5.74 -17.76
C HIS A 173 10.47 5.17 -16.44
N HIS A 174 9.56 4.87 -15.55
CA HIS A 174 9.86 4.26 -14.25
C HIS A 174 9.93 2.73 -14.37
N PRO A 175 10.72 2.08 -13.56
CA PRO A 175 11.65 2.53 -12.52
C PRO A 175 13.02 2.94 -13.08
N TYR A 176 13.23 2.91 -14.41
CA TYR A 176 14.51 3.17 -15.08
C TYR A 176 14.96 4.62 -14.96
N GLN A 177 14.00 5.52 -14.91
CA GLN A 177 14.21 6.91 -14.54
C GLN A 177 13.60 7.19 -13.17
N THR A 178 14.21 8.12 -12.42
CA THR A 178 13.74 8.49 -11.08
C THR A 178 12.33 9.09 -11.10
N PHE A 179 11.59 8.88 -10.00
CA PHE A 179 10.28 9.48 -9.81
C PHE A 179 10.36 10.92 -9.29
N ASP A 180 11.55 11.39 -8.91
CA ASP A 180 11.76 12.73 -8.34
C ASP A 180 11.17 13.86 -9.18
N PRO A 181 11.25 13.86 -10.53
CA PRO A 181 10.65 14.90 -11.34
C PRO A 181 9.13 15.07 -11.12
N VAL A 182 8.41 13.98 -10.85
CA VAL A 182 6.97 14.03 -10.56
C VAL A 182 6.72 14.70 -9.21
N VAL A 183 7.53 14.38 -8.21
CA VAL A 183 7.49 15.02 -6.90
C VAL A 183 7.85 16.51 -7.01
N ASP A 184 8.91 16.83 -7.74
CA ASP A 184 9.40 18.18 -7.93
C ASP A 184 8.41 19.05 -8.71
N PHE A 185 7.67 18.46 -9.66
CA PHE A 185 6.60 19.14 -10.37
C PHE A 185 5.54 19.68 -9.40
N VAL A 186 5.05 18.84 -8.49
CA VAL A 186 4.05 19.26 -7.50
C VAL A 186 4.65 20.19 -6.44
N ARG A 187 5.87 19.91 -5.98
CA ARG A 187 6.56 20.73 -4.98
C ARG A 187 6.89 22.13 -5.50
N THR A 188 7.36 22.24 -6.73
CA THR A 188 7.62 23.53 -7.38
C THR A 188 6.30 24.29 -7.56
N ALA A 189 5.24 23.61 -8.00
CA ALA A 189 3.91 24.20 -8.11
C ALA A 189 3.40 24.74 -6.76
N ALA A 190 3.65 24.03 -5.67
CA ALA A 190 3.23 24.46 -4.33
C ALA A 190 3.88 25.80 -3.89
N ARG A 191 5.08 26.07 -4.35
CA ARG A 191 5.89 27.23 -3.94
C ARG A 191 5.89 28.38 -4.93
N ASP A 192 5.62 28.14 -6.21
CA ASP A 192 5.62 29.17 -7.24
C ASP A 192 4.41 30.10 -7.07
N SER A 193 4.66 31.39 -6.84
CA SER A 193 3.63 32.43 -6.66
C SER A 193 2.73 32.63 -7.89
N ARG A 194 3.19 32.22 -9.07
CA ARG A 194 2.41 32.28 -10.32
C ARG A 194 1.41 31.11 -10.47
N VAL A 195 1.57 30.05 -9.69
CA VAL A 195 0.61 28.95 -9.68
C VAL A 195 -0.65 29.34 -8.93
N LEU A 196 -1.79 29.20 -9.59
CA LEU A 196 -3.12 29.55 -9.09
C LEU A 196 -3.86 28.35 -8.51
N ALA A 197 -3.75 27.20 -9.20
CA ALA A 197 -4.48 25.99 -8.82
C ALA A 197 -3.69 24.72 -9.14
N ILE A 198 -3.96 23.67 -8.36
CA ILE A 198 -3.49 22.31 -8.60
C ILE A 198 -4.70 21.38 -8.49
N LYS A 199 -4.87 20.50 -9.48
CA LYS A 199 -5.87 19.42 -9.43
C LYS A 199 -5.15 18.10 -9.58
N GLN A 200 -5.46 17.13 -8.71
CA GLN A 200 -4.75 15.85 -8.71
C GLN A 200 -5.67 14.67 -8.35
N THR A 201 -5.45 13.54 -9.01
CA THR A 201 -6.05 12.26 -8.63
C THR A 201 -5.09 11.48 -7.73
N LEU A 202 -5.61 10.82 -6.71
CA LEU A 202 -4.85 9.93 -5.83
C LEU A 202 -5.58 8.59 -5.69
N TYR A 203 -4.84 7.50 -5.89
CA TYR A 203 -5.34 6.14 -5.74
C TYR A 203 -4.63 5.39 -4.61
N ARG A 204 -3.33 5.24 -4.71
CA ARG A 204 -2.45 4.65 -3.67
C ARG A 204 -1.26 5.57 -3.48
N VAL A 205 -1.04 5.98 -2.24
CA VAL A 205 0.08 6.82 -1.87
C VAL A 205 0.92 6.15 -0.79
N SER A 206 2.20 6.49 -0.72
CA SER A 206 3.10 5.99 0.32
C SER A 206 2.73 6.55 1.70
N GLY A 207 3.15 5.86 2.77
CA GLY A 207 2.86 6.28 4.16
C GLY A 207 3.38 7.68 4.51
N HIS A 208 4.48 8.12 3.91
CA HIS A 208 5.07 9.47 4.05
C HIS A 208 5.19 10.15 2.69
N SER A 209 4.07 10.23 1.97
CA SER A 209 4.04 10.73 0.60
C SER A 209 4.52 12.17 0.47
N PRO A 210 5.58 12.44 -0.31
CA PRO A 210 6.03 13.80 -0.61
C PRO A 210 5.01 14.56 -1.46
N ILE A 211 4.18 13.86 -2.24
CA ILE A 211 3.09 14.45 -3.02
C ILE A 211 2.01 15.02 -2.09
N ILE A 212 1.57 14.26 -1.09
CA ILE A 212 0.60 14.73 -0.09
C ILE A 212 1.13 15.94 0.66
N ALA A 213 2.42 15.93 1.04
CA ALA A 213 3.05 17.06 1.71
C ALA A 213 3.06 18.31 0.82
N ALA A 214 3.39 18.16 -0.47
CA ALA A 214 3.41 19.27 -1.42
C ALA A 214 2.00 19.85 -1.71
N LEU A 215 0.97 19.00 -1.80
CA LEU A 215 -0.41 19.46 -1.97
C LEU A 215 -0.93 20.22 -0.75
N ALA A 216 -0.60 19.77 0.46
CA ALA A 216 -0.93 20.47 1.69
C ALA A 216 -0.21 21.84 1.74
N GLU A 217 1.10 21.88 1.46
CA GLU A 217 1.90 23.11 1.37
C GLU A 217 1.30 24.09 0.34
N ALA A 218 0.83 23.59 -0.80
CA ALA A 218 0.19 24.43 -1.82
C ALA A 218 -1.08 25.10 -1.29
N ALA A 219 -1.94 24.39 -0.60
CA ALA A 219 -3.16 24.96 0.00
C ALA A 219 -2.84 25.96 1.10
N GLU A 220 -1.87 25.66 1.97
CA GLU A 220 -1.38 26.57 3.01
C GLU A 220 -0.78 27.85 2.42
N ASN A 221 -0.18 27.78 1.23
CA ASN A 221 0.32 28.92 0.45
C ASN A 221 -0.80 29.67 -0.32
N GLY A 222 -2.06 29.36 -0.05
CA GLY A 222 -3.22 30.06 -0.62
C GLY A 222 -3.59 29.66 -2.04
N LYS A 223 -3.07 28.55 -2.56
CA LYS A 223 -3.46 28.03 -3.88
C LYS A 223 -4.75 27.24 -3.82
N GLN A 224 -5.51 27.24 -4.90
CA GLN A 224 -6.70 26.40 -5.03
C GLN A 224 -6.27 24.96 -5.32
N VAL A 225 -6.40 24.07 -4.34
CA VAL A 225 -6.02 22.67 -4.47
C VAL A 225 -7.26 21.77 -4.43
N SER A 226 -7.51 21.03 -5.51
CA SER A 226 -8.60 20.06 -5.59
C SER A 226 -8.01 18.66 -5.78
N VAL A 227 -8.39 17.73 -4.93
CA VAL A 227 -7.85 16.36 -4.94
C VAL A 227 -8.99 15.36 -4.98
N LEU A 228 -8.98 14.51 -6.00
CA LEU A 228 -9.89 13.39 -6.12
C LEU A 228 -9.21 12.15 -5.52
N VAL A 229 -9.69 11.67 -4.39
CA VAL A 229 -9.14 10.51 -3.67
C VAL A 229 -10.03 9.29 -3.88
N GLU A 230 -9.46 8.20 -4.38
CA GLU A 230 -10.14 6.90 -4.44
C GLU A 230 -10.11 6.23 -3.06
N LEU A 231 -11.18 6.32 -2.31
CA LEU A 231 -11.27 5.72 -0.97
C LEU A 231 -11.31 4.20 -0.99
N LYS A 232 -11.85 3.59 -2.06
CA LYS A 232 -11.98 2.14 -2.21
C LYS A 232 -10.77 1.49 -2.90
N ALA A 233 -9.58 2.08 -2.73
CA ALA A 233 -8.34 1.42 -3.14
C ALA A 233 -8.09 0.22 -2.23
N ARG A 234 -8.38 -0.99 -2.73
CA ARG A 234 -8.38 -2.24 -1.96
C ARG A 234 -7.10 -2.41 -1.13
N PHE A 235 -7.27 -2.60 0.18
CA PHE A 235 -6.25 -2.68 1.23
C PHE A 235 -5.52 -1.37 1.59
N ASP A 236 -5.83 -0.26 0.92
CA ASP A 236 -5.27 1.06 1.24
C ASP A 236 -6.33 2.04 1.76
N GLU A 237 -7.55 1.58 2.00
CA GLU A 237 -8.69 2.41 2.38
C GLU A 237 -8.40 3.22 3.65
N GLU A 238 -7.87 2.58 4.69
CA GLU A 238 -7.52 3.24 5.95
C GLU A 238 -6.46 4.33 5.76
N ASN A 239 -5.41 4.02 5.00
CA ASN A 239 -4.35 4.96 4.68
C ASN A 239 -4.90 6.16 3.87
N ASN A 240 -5.75 5.90 2.88
CA ASN A 240 -6.34 6.94 2.05
C ASN A 240 -7.28 7.86 2.85
N ILE A 241 -8.01 7.35 3.83
CA ILE A 241 -8.81 8.16 4.76
C ILE A 241 -7.92 9.12 5.57
N ILE A 242 -6.81 8.62 6.11
CA ILE A 242 -5.87 9.43 6.89
C ILE A 242 -5.34 10.60 6.03
N TRP A 243 -4.96 10.33 4.79
CA TRP A 243 -4.43 11.35 3.88
C TRP A 243 -5.51 12.32 3.42
N ALA A 244 -6.71 11.85 3.14
CA ALA A 244 -7.83 12.70 2.80
C ALA A 244 -8.12 13.72 3.91
N LYS A 245 -8.22 13.29 5.16
CA LYS A 245 -8.40 14.17 6.33
C LYS A 245 -7.24 15.17 6.52
N LYS A 246 -6.00 14.73 6.24
CA LYS A 246 -4.84 15.62 6.30
C LYS A 246 -4.92 16.74 5.25
N LEU A 247 -5.31 16.40 4.03
CA LEU A 247 -5.49 17.35 2.94
C LEU A 247 -6.63 18.34 3.22
N GLU A 248 -7.77 17.88 3.73
CA GLU A 248 -8.88 18.75 4.14
C GLU A 248 -8.45 19.73 5.23
N LYS A 249 -7.73 19.24 6.24
CA LYS A 249 -7.22 20.10 7.32
C LYS A 249 -6.25 21.18 6.82
N ALA A 250 -5.51 20.91 5.75
CA ALA A 250 -4.62 21.87 5.12
C ALA A 250 -5.37 22.88 4.21
N GLY A 251 -6.67 22.71 4.00
CA GLY A 251 -7.51 23.58 3.17
C GLY A 251 -7.68 23.11 1.71
N CYS A 252 -7.31 21.86 1.38
CA CYS A 252 -7.60 21.28 0.09
C CYS A 252 -9.09 20.96 -0.05
N HIS A 253 -9.63 21.14 -1.26
CA HIS A 253 -10.93 20.59 -1.62
C HIS A 253 -10.78 19.12 -1.99
N VAL A 254 -11.24 18.21 -1.13
CA VAL A 254 -11.13 16.76 -1.33
C VAL A 254 -12.46 16.20 -1.85
N ILE A 255 -12.38 15.42 -2.92
CA ILE A 255 -13.51 14.71 -3.53
C ILE A 255 -13.28 13.22 -3.32
N TYR A 256 -14.27 12.53 -2.76
CA TYR A 256 -14.19 11.11 -2.40
C TYR A 256 -14.76 10.19 -3.47
N GLY A 257 -14.02 10.05 -4.56
CA GLY A 257 -14.44 9.20 -5.69
C GLY A 257 -15.66 9.73 -6.45
N LEU A 258 -16.20 8.89 -7.31
CA LEU A 258 -17.44 9.11 -8.04
C LEU A 258 -18.35 7.90 -7.85
N LEU A 259 -19.64 8.12 -7.62
CA LEU A 259 -20.63 7.06 -7.42
C LEU A 259 -20.60 6.05 -8.58
N GLY A 260 -20.53 4.77 -8.24
CA GLY A 260 -20.55 3.68 -9.23
C GLY A 260 -19.29 3.57 -10.11
N LEU A 261 -18.29 4.45 -9.94
CA LEU A 261 -17.06 4.45 -10.71
C LEU A 261 -15.83 4.29 -9.80
N LYS A 262 -14.74 3.86 -10.40
CA LYS A 262 -13.42 3.83 -9.76
C LYS A 262 -12.49 4.83 -10.43
N THR A 263 -11.88 5.71 -9.63
CA THR A 263 -10.88 6.66 -10.12
C THR A 263 -9.55 5.93 -10.32
N HIS A 264 -9.19 5.65 -11.56
CA HIS A 264 -7.93 4.96 -11.88
C HIS A 264 -6.96 5.80 -12.71
N SER A 265 -7.36 6.94 -13.22
CA SER A 265 -6.47 7.90 -13.91
C SER A 265 -5.43 8.47 -12.93
N LYS A 266 -4.24 8.78 -13.44
CA LYS A 266 -3.16 9.43 -12.71
C LYS A 266 -2.84 10.73 -13.42
N ILE A 267 -3.43 11.78 -12.89
CA ILE A 267 -3.41 13.12 -13.49
C ILE A 267 -3.03 14.15 -12.43
N THR A 268 -2.11 15.02 -12.78
CA THR A 268 -1.84 16.26 -12.05
C THR A 268 -1.92 17.41 -13.03
N LEU A 269 -2.82 18.34 -12.79
CA LEU A 269 -2.96 19.59 -13.54
C LEU A 269 -2.51 20.76 -12.67
N VAL A 270 -1.59 21.57 -13.18
CA VAL A 270 -1.14 22.84 -12.58
C VAL A 270 -1.58 23.98 -13.47
N VAL A 271 -2.31 24.92 -12.90
CA VAL A 271 -2.74 26.15 -13.58
C VAL A 271 -1.83 27.28 -13.14
N ARG A 272 -1.06 27.85 -14.07
CA ARG A 272 -0.04 28.86 -13.80
C ARG A 272 -0.28 30.11 -14.64
N ARG A 273 -0.06 31.27 -14.02
CA ARG A 273 -0.06 32.56 -14.73
C ARG A 273 1.31 32.77 -15.36
N GLU A 274 1.33 32.94 -16.67
CA GLU A 274 2.50 33.29 -17.45
C GLU A 274 2.40 34.75 -17.93
N GLU A 275 3.44 35.27 -18.58
CA GLU A 275 3.42 36.61 -19.16
C GLU A 275 2.38 36.74 -20.30
N ASP A 276 2.19 35.65 -21.04
CA ASP A 276 1.28 35.54 -22.17
C ASP A 276 -0.15 35.07 -21.80
N GLY A 277 -0.45 34.88 -20.50
CA GLY A 277 -1.75 34.46 -20.01
C GLY A 277 -1.70 33.26 -19.09
N ILE A 278 -2.80 32.51 -19.04
CA ILE A 278 -2.90 31.30 -18.22
C ILE A 278 -2.41 30.10 -19.02
N ARG A 279 -1.52 29.32 -18.42
CA ARG A 279 -1.02 28.07 -18.98
C ARG A 279 -1.28 26.89 -18.05
N ARG A 280 -1.66 25.77 -18.65
CA ARG A 280 -1.88 24.51 -17.95
C ARG A 280 -0.69 23.60 -18.20
N TYR A 281 -0.15 23.05 -17.11
CA TYR A 281 0.91 22.04 -17.14
C TYR A 281 0.34 20.76 -16.58
N VAL A 282 0.53 19.66 -17.28
CA VAL A 282 -0.10 18.39 -16.96
C VAL A 282 0.96 17.31 -16.83
N HIS A 283 0.86 16.51 -15.77
CA HIS A 283 1.48 15.20 -15.72
C HIS A 283 0.40 14.13 -15.88
N LEU A 284 0.61 13.22 -16.80
CA LEU A 284 -0.20 12.01 -17.03
C LEU A 284 0.67 10.80 -16.75
N GLY A 285 0.12 9.77 -16.11
CA GLY A 285 0.89 8.56 -15.83
C GLY A 285 0.05 7.27 -15.86
N THR A 286 0.71 6.16 -16.15
CA THR A 286 0.14 4.82 -15.97
C THR A 286 0.27 4.34 -14.53
N GLY A 287 1.34 4.77 -13.82
CA GLY A 287 1.66 4.44 -12.45
C GLY A 287 1.03 5.34 -11.40
N ASN A 288 0.76 4.80 -10.22
CA ASN A 288 0.23 5.58 -9.10
C ASN A 288 1.22 6.65 -8.63
N TYR A 289 0.73 7.73 -8.02
CA TYR A 289 1.54 8.73 -7.34
C TYR A 289 2.10 8.20 -6.01
N ASN A 290 2.96 7.20 -6.12
CA ASN A 290 3.56 6.49 -5.00
C ASN A 290 5.06 6.29 -5.27
N ASP A 291 5.87 7.08 -4.59
CA ASP A 291 7.33 7.10 -4.73
C ASP A 291 8.02 5.78 -4.36
N SER A 292 7.38 4.96 -3.50
CA SER A 292 7.89 3.66 -3.13
C SER A 292 7.65 2.62 -4.23
N THR A 293 6.43 2.55 -4.77
CA THR A 293 6.08 1.57 -5.82
C THR A 293 6.65 1.96 -7.18
N ALA A 294 6.90 3.25 -7.43
CA ALA A 294 7.56 3.73 -8.65
C ALA A 294 8.99 3.21 -8.83
N LYS A 295 9.60 2.65 -7.78
CA LYS A 295 10.90 1.98 -7.82
C LYS A 295 10.82 0.51 -8.24
N LEU A 296 9.61 -0.05 -8.32
CA LEU A 296 9.38 -1.48 -8.54
C LEU A 296 8.60 -1.76 -9.82
N TYR A 297 7.59 -0.94 -10.12
CA TYR A 297 6.70 -1.14 -11.26
C TYR A 297 7.19 -0.41 -12.49
N THR A 298 7.02 -1.04 -13.65
CA THR A 298 7.31 -0.43 -14.94
C THR A 298 6.11 0.40 -15.38
N ASP A 299 6.30 1.71 -15.40
CA ASP A 299 5.27 2.69 -15.74
C ASP A 299 5.82 3.78 -16.65
N CYS A 300 4.93 4.40 -17.42
CA CYS A 300 5.24 5.58 -18.22
C CYS A 300 4.52 6.79 -17.65
N GLY A 301 5.19 7.95 -17.71
CA GLY A 301 4.62 9.24 -17.42
C GLY A 301 4.97 10.26 -18.51
N MET A 302 4.16 11.27 -18.64
CA MET A 302 4.41 12.39 -19.55
C MET A 302 4.11 13.71 -18.87
N MET A 303 5.02 14.66 -19.01
CA MET A 303 4.79 16.06 -18.64
C MET A 303 4.61 16.89 -19.90
N THR A 304 3.55 17.68 -19.97
CA THR A 304 3.20 18.46 -21.15
C THR A 304 2.54 19.78 -20.78
N CYS A 305 2.63 20.77 -21.64
CA CYS A 305 1.79 21.98 -21.60
C CYS A 305 0.95 22.12 -22.87
N ASN A 306 0.65 21.01 -23.55
CA ASN A 306 -0.25 21.00 -24.69
C ASN A 306 -1.62 21.56 -24.28
N PRO A 307 -2.14 22.63 -24.95
CA PRO A 307 -3.40 23.28 -24.56
C PRO A 307 -4.61 22.33 -24.60
N GLN A 308 -4.68 21.43 -25.55
CA GLN A 308 -5.79 20.49 -25.70
C GLN A 308 -5.82 19.49 -24.53
N ILE A 309 -4.67 18.89 -24.19
CA ILE A 309 -4.54 17.99 -23.02
C ILE A 309 -4.84 18.74 -21.71
N GLY A 310 -4.44 20.00 -21.63
CA GLY A 310 -4.71 20.81 -20.45
C GLY A 310 -6.17 21.24 -20.31
N GLU A 311 -6.94 21.25 -21.40
CA GLU A 311 -8.36 21.57 -21.41
C GLU A 311 -9.21 20.36 -21.01
N ASP A 312 -8.90 19.16 -21.53
CA ASP A 312 -9.54 17.88 -21.18
C ASP A 312 -9.35 17.50 -19.69
#